data_50b6eb34dacb26e0525f192937ff6ba7
#
_entry.id   50b6eb34dacb26e0525f192937ff6ba7
#
_cell.length_a   1.000
_cell.length_b   1.000
_cell.length_c   1.000
_cell.angle_alpha   90.00
_cell.angle_beta   90.00
_cell.angle_gamma   90.00
#
_symmetry.space_group_name_H-M   'P 1'
#
loop_
_entity.id
_entity.type
_entity.pdbx_description
1 polymer ?
#
loop_
_entity_poly.entity_id
_entity_poly.type
_entity_poly.pdbx_seq_one_letter_code
_entity_poly.pdbx_strand_id
1 'polypeptide(L)'
;MNKIVIKNLIINIREDEFISLTDIARYKNSKDPRIVINNWIRNKDVIYFLGLWESMNNNGFKRIEFDTFKSESGSNAFTLSPQEWINKTKAIGISVRRGRYDGGTYAHKDIAFEFASWISPEFKLYLIVEYQRLKEKESKSLEWSVSRELSKINYKVHTDAISKYIVPTLTDKQIHYVYASEADILNVALFGVTANDWRVNNKDKQGNIRDYATLEQLICLANLESINSVLVKEGINQSVRLVKLNEIAKSQMKILMDNKNIKQIKK
;
A
#
# COMPACT_ATOMS: atom_id res chain seq x y z
N MET A 1 -4.02 -20.30 -18.98
CA MET A 1 -4.17 -18.87 -19.36
C MET A 1 -5.12 -18.20 -18.39
N ASN A 2 -4.65 -17.22 -17.66
CA ASN A 2 -5.49 -16.38 -16.82
C ASN A 2 -6.24 -15.36 -17.68
N LYS A 3 -7.41 -14.93 -17.24
CA LYS A 3 -8.22 -13.94 -17.96
C LYS A 3 -8.61 -12.81 -17.04
N ILE A 4 -8.48 -11.57 -17.54
CA ILE A 4 -9.05 -10.39 -16.88
C ILE A 4 -10.27 -9.97 -17.69
N VAL A 5 -11.36 -9.62 -16.99
CA VAL A 5 -12.56 -9.05 -17.60
C VAL A 5 -12.64 -7.57 -17.24
N ILE A 6 -12.53 -6.71 -18.25
CA ILE A 6 -12.69 -5.26 -18.08
C ILE A 6 -13.92 -4.83 -18.88
N LYS A 7 -14.97 -4.38 -18.18
CA LYS A 7 -16.31 -4.18 -18.78
C LYS A 7 -16.75 -5.48 -19.48
N ASN A 8 -16.95 -5.48 -20.79
CA ASN A 8 -17.37 -6.67 -21.56
C ASN A 8 -16.22 -7.32 -22.35
N LEU A 9 -14.98 -6.96 -22.06
CA LEU A 9 -13.81 -7.45 -22.79
C LEU A 9 -13.07 -8.51 -21.97
N ILE A 10 -12.85 -9.67 -22.58
CA ILE A 10 -12.00 -10.72 -22.03
C ILE A 10 -10.58 -10.52 -22.56
N ILE A 11 -9.65 -10.23 -21.68
CA ILE A 11 -8.23 -10.05 -22.00
C ILE A 11 -7.47 -11.27 -21.53
N ASN A 12 -6.76 -11.93 -22.42
CA ASN A 12 -5.94 -13.08 -22.11
C ASN A 12 -4.59 -12.65 -21.50
N ILE A 13 -4.22 -13.31 -20.40
CA ILE A 13 -2.92 -13.17 -19.73
C ILE A 13 -2.19 -14.50 -19.88
N ARG A 14 -0.96 -14.46 -20.29
CA ARG A 14 -0.08 -15.63 -20.34
C ARG A 14 0.49 -15.96 -18.95
N GLU A 15 1.05 -17.14 -18.82
CA GLU A 15 1.70 -17.61 -17.57
C GLU A 15 2.91 -16.76 -17.16
N ASP A 16 3.56 -16.12 -18.15
CA ASP A 16 4.67 -15.17 -17.95
C ASP A 16 4.20 -13.73 -17.70
N GLU A 17 2.94 -13.51 -17.33
CA GLU A 17 2.31 -12.21 -17.04
C GLU A 17 2.20 -11.27 -18.25
N PHE A 18 2.43 -11.75 -19.47
CA PHE A 18 2.22 -10.95 -20.68
C PHE A 18 0.74 -10.85 -21.03
N ILE A 19 0.27 -9.62 -21.25
CA ILE A 19 -1.12 -9.27 -21.54
C ILE A 19 -1.31 -9.12 -23.04
N SER A 20 -2.44 -9.64 -23.58
CA SER A 20 -2.76 -9.56 -25.00
C SER A 20 -3.12 -8.14 -25.43
N LEU A 21 -2.21 -7.45 -26.13
CA LEU A 21 -2.52 -6.18 -26.79
C LEU A 21 -3.55 -6.35 -27.89
N THR A 22 -3.57 -7.53 -28.55
CA THR A 22 -4.54 -7.84 -29.60
C THR A 22 -5.98 -7.82 -29.04
N ASP A 23 -6.20 -8.37 -27.85
CA ASP A 23 -7.52 -8.35 -27.23
C ASP A 23 -7.93 -6.94 -26.82
N ILE A 24 -7.00 -6.18 -26.23
CA ILE A 24 -7.24 -4.77 -25.91
C ILE A 24 -7.57 -3.95 -27.18
N ALA A 25 -6.83 -4.16 -28.28
CA ALA A 25 -7.03 -3.45 -29.52
C ALA A 25 -8.39 -3.74 -30.18
N ARG A 26 -8.97 -4.93 -29.94
CA ARG A 26 -10.33 -5.28 -30.42
C ARG A 26 -11.42 -4.36 -29.88
N TYR A 27 -11.18 -3.73 -28.75
CA TYR A 27 -12.09 -2.70 -28.20
C TYR A 27 -12.26 -1.52 -29.19
N LYS A 28 -11.18 -1.11 -29.85
CA LYS A 28 -11.19 0.01 -30.80
C LYS A 28 -11.48 -0.42 -32.25
N ASN A 29 -10.97 -1.59 -32.65
CA ASN A 29 -11.19 -2.18 -33.97
C ASN A 29 -11.25 -3.71 -33.85
N SER A 30 -12.45 -4.25 -33.83
CA SER A 30 -12.69 -5.69 -33.72
C SER A 30 -12.30 -6.46 -35.00
N LYS A 31 -12.34 -5.82 -36.19
CA LYS A 31 -12.05 -6.44 -37.50
C LYS A 31 -10.56 -6.58 -37.73
N ASP A 32 -9.77 -5.54 -37.44
CA ASP A 32 -8.32 -5.58 -37.57
C ASP A 32 -7.63 -4.86 -36.43
N PRO A 33 -7.41 -5.57 -35.30
CA PRO A 33 -6.71 -5.03 -34.12
C PRO A 33 -5.24 -4.70 -34.41
N ARG A 34 -4.61 -5.28 -35.44
CA ARG A 34 -3.21 -4.99 -35.79
C ARG A 34 -3.00 -3.56 -36.23
N ILE A 35 -3.96 -2.97 -36.93
CA ILE A 35 -3.90 -1.54 -37.34
C ILE A 35 -3.81 -0.65 -36.07
N VAL A 36 -4.56 -0.97 -35.05
CA VAL A 36 -4.54 -0.19 -33.79
C VAL A 36 -3.17 -0.26 -33.12
N ILE A 37 -2.59 -1.45 -33.03
CA ILE A 37 -1.27 -1.67 -32.42
C ILE A 37 -0.16 -0.97 -33.24
N ASN A 38 -0.20 -1.08 -34.58
CA ASN A 38 0.77 -0.41 -35.44
C ASN A 38 0.65 1.12 -35.38
N ASN A 39 -0.57 1.65 -35.27
CA ASN A 39 -0.78 3.08 -35.07
C ASN A 39 -0.26 3.58 -33.73
N TRP A 40 -0.37 2.77 -32.67
CA TRP A 40 0.15 3.08 -31.35
C TRP A 40 1.69 3.08 -31.33
N ILE A 41 2.33 2.00 -31.81
CA ILE A 41 3.78 1.81 -31.68
C ILE A 41 4.60 2.84 -32.49
N ARG A 42 4.02 3.43 -33.54
CA ARG A 42 4.68 4.47 -34.35
C ARG A 42 4.64 5.87 -33.74
N ASN A 43 3.89 6.08 -32.64
CA ASN A 43 3.87 7.37 -31.97
C ASN A 43 5.20 7.65 -31.28
N LYS A 44 5.70 8.88 -31.41
CA LYS A 44 6.97 9.31 -30.85
C LYS A 44 7.05 9.09 -29.33
N ASP A 45 5.99 9.44 -28.60
CA ASP A 45 5.92 9.28 -27.15
C ASP A 45 5.93 7.80 -26.73
N VAL A 46 5.26 6.95 -27.53
CA VAL A 46 5.26 5.50 -27.31
C VAL A 46 6.64 4.89 -27.54
N ILE A 47 7.32 5.27 -28.64
CA ILE A 47 8.68 4.82 -28.91
C ILE A 47 9.61 5.22 -27.76
N TYR A 48 9.48 6.45 -27.27
CA TYR A 48 10.26 6.92 -26.12
C TYR A 48 9.97 6.12 -24.85
N PHE A 49 8.70 5.86 -24.56
CA PHE A 49 8.28 5.04 -23.42
C PHE A 49 8.81 3.60 -23.51
N LEU A 50 8.68 2.96 -24.67
CA LEU A 50 9.19 1.61 -24.90
C LEU A 50 10.71 1.55 -24.76
N GLY A 51 11.44 2.52 -25.31
CA GLY A 51 12.89 2.60 -25.17
C GLY A 51 13.34 2.82 -23.74
N LEU A 52 12.62 3.61 -22.96
CA LEU A 52 12.89 3.81 -21.54
C LEU A 52 12.65 2.51 -20.76
N TRP A 53 11.52 1.85 -20.99
CA TRP A 53 11.19 0.59 -20.34
C TRP A 53 12.23 -0.51 -20.64
N GLU A 54 12.61 -0.67 -21.91
CA GLU A 54 13.65 -1.62 -22.34
C GLU A 54 15.01 -1.28 -21.71
N SER A 55 15.38 0.00 -21.64
CA SER A 55 16.63 0.43 -21.03
C SER A 55 16.73 0.11 -19.54
N MET A 56 15.58 0.04 -18.83
CA MET A 56 15.50 -0.30 -17.42
C MET A 56 15.48 -1.82 -17.16
N ASN A 57 14.93 -2.60 -18.10
CA ASN A 57 14.60 -4.01 -17.88
C ASN A 57 15.39 -4.98 -18.78
N ASN A 58 16.13 -4.49 -19.78
CA ASN A 58 16.77 -5.30 -20.81
C ASN A 58 18.24 -4.91 -21.04
N ASN A 59 19.15 -5.68 -20.49
CA ASN A 59 20.60 -5.46 -20.66
C ASN A 59 21.08 -5.68 -22.12
N GLY A 60 20.31 -6.41 -22.93
CA GLY A 60 20.60 -6.68 -24.34
C GLY A 60 20.00 -5.68 -25.32
N PHE A 61 19.35 -4.62 -24.82
CA PHE A 61 18.64 -3.63 -25.63
C PHE A 61 19.61 -2.82 -26.51
N LYS A 62 19.33 -2.76 -27.81
CA LYS A 62 20.13 -2.03 -28.80
C LYS A 62 19.73 -0.56 -28.85
N ARG A 63 20.38 0.28 -28.05
CA ARG A 63 20.09 1.72 -27.95
C ARG A 63 20.29 2.48 -29.25
N ILE A 64 21.28 2.12 -30.07
CA ILE A 64 21.55 2.79 -31.36
C ILE A 64 20.34 2.64 -32.29
N GLU A 65 19.79 1.44 -32.39
CA GLU A 65 18.59 1.18 -33.21
C GLU A 65 17.36 1.92 -32.66
N PHE A 66 17.24 2.01 -31.33
CA PHE A 66 16.20 2.81 -30.70
C PHE A 66 16.34 4.30 -31.03
N ASP A 67 17.53 4.87 -30.96
CA ASP A 67 17.76 6.28 -31.29
C ASP A 67 17.43 6.59 -32.75
N THR A 68 17.68 5.63 -33.66
CA THR A 68 17.23 5.72 -35.07
C THR A 68 15.70 5.83 -35.15
N PHE A 69 14.95 4.89 -34.52
CA PHE A 69 13.49 4.95 -34.50
C PHE A 69 12.97 6.24 -33.86
N LYS A 70 13.60 6.71 -32.79
CA LYS A 70 13.25 7.95 -32.11
C LYS A 70 13.42 9.17 -33.03
N SER A 71 14.48 9.22 -33.83
CA SER A 71 14.73 10.33 -34.76
C SER A 71 13.78 10.32 -35.96
N GLU A 72 13.43 9.15 -36.47
CA GLU A 72 12.51 8.99 -37.60
C GLU A 72 11.05 9.16 -37.22
N SER A 73 10.74 8.94 -35.94
CA SER A 73 9.37 9.03 -35.42
C SER A 73 8.82 10.46 -35.53
N GLY A 74 7.55 10.57 -35.99
CA GLY A 74 6.88 11.85 -36.24
C GLY A 74 6.92 12.27 -37.71
N SER A 75 7.67 11.60 -38.60
CA SER A 75 7.54 11.81 -40.03
C SER A 75 6.29 11.07 -40.56
N ASN A 76 5.64 11.66 -41.57
CA ASN A 76 4.41 11.05 -42.17
C ASN A 76 4.67 9.68 -42.83
N ALA A 77 5.92 9.41 -43.23
CA ALA A 77 6.32 8.17 -43.87
C ALA A 77 6.76 7.10 -42.87
N PHE A 78 6.91 7.42 -41.60
CA PHE A 78 7.41 6.48 -40.58
C PHE A 78 6.38 5.37 -40.33
N THR A 79 6.84 4.15 -40.49
CA THR A 79 6.09 2.94 -40.16
C THR A 79 6.91 2.06 -39.23
N LEU A 80 6.26 1.45 -38.27
CA LEU A 80 6.89 0.51 -37.35
C LEU A 80 5.87 -0.57 -36.97
N SER A 81 6.31 -1.81 -36.97
CA SER A 81 5.54 -2.93 -36.44
C SER A 81 6.17 -3.48 -35.15
N PRO A 82 5.40 -4.14 -34.28
CA PRO A 82 5.94 -4.80 -33.09
C PRO A 82 7.05 -5.81 -33.41
N GLN A 83 6.91 -6.55 -34.52
CA GLN A 83 7.92 -7.53 -34.93
C GLN A 83 9.22 -6.85 -35.38
N GLU A 84 9.14 -5.73 -36.06
CA GLU A 84 10.31 -4.96 -36.46
C GLU A 84 11.02 -4.32 -35.27
N TRP A 85 10.25 -3.74 -34.33
CA TRP A 85 10.78 -3.26 -33.05
C TRP A 85 11.60 -4.33 -32.34
N ILE A 86 11.01 -5.53 -32.13
CA ILE A 86 11.68 -6.66 -31.46
C ILE A 86 12.96 -7.05 -32.20
N ASN A 87 12.89 -7.21 -33.54
CA ASN A 87 14.01 -7.73 -34.31
C ASN A 87 15.22 -6.78 -34.30
N LYS A 88 14.97 -5.47 -34.49
CA LYS A 88 16.04 -4.46 -34.56
C LYS A 88 16.61 -4.13 -33.18
N THR A 89 15.75 -3.87 -32.20
CA THR A 89 16.19 -3.39 -30.88
C THR A 89 16.51 -4.50 -29.89
N LYS A 90 16.19 -5.78 -30.21
CA LYS A 90 16.25 -6.90 -29.25
C LYS A 90 15.36 -6.69 -28.03
N ALA A 91 14.22 -6.03 -28.25
CA ALA A 91 13.24 -5.76 -27.19
C ALA A 91 12.69 -7.06 -26.60
N ILE A 92 12.44 -7.04 -25.29
CA ILE A 92 11.85 -8.15 -24.52
C ILE A 92 10.45 -7.83 -23.98
N GLY A 93 10.10 -6.57 -23.88
CA GLY A 93 8.82 -6.13 -23.30
C GLY A 93 7.59 -6.37 -24.19
N ILE A 94 7.78 -6.65 -25.48
CA ILE A 94 6.74 -7.02 -26.45
C ILE A 94 7.07 -8.36 -27.07
N SER A 95 6.06 -9.20 -27.32
CA SER A 95 6.19 -10.51 -27.93
C SER A 95 5.11 -10.70 -28.99
N VAL A 96 5.50 -11.21 -30.16
CA VAL A 96 4.56 -11.53 -31.25
C VAL A 96 4.54 -13.03 -31.48
N ARG A 97 3.34 -13.63 -31.43
CA ARG A 97 3.11 -15.04 -31.74
C ARG A 97 2.31 -15.22 -33.02
N ARG A 98 2.70 -16.22 -33.81
CA ARG A 98 1.93 -16.67 -34.96
C ARG A 98 1.12 -17.90 -34.57
N GLY A 99 -0.09 -18.01 -35.04
CA GLY A 99 -0.96 -19.16 -34.78
C GLY A 99 -2.43 -18.82 -34.89
N ARG A 100 -3.26 -19.84 -35.16
CA ARG A 100 -4.71 -19.67 -35.34
C ARG A 100 -5.43 -19.41 -33.98
N TYR A 101 -4.95 -19.99 -32.90
CA TYR A 101 -5.65 -19.97 -31.60
C TYR A 101 -5.00 -19.00 -30.60
N ASP A 102 -3.65 -18.91 -30.58
CA ASP A 102 -2.89 -18.08 -29.63
C ASP A 102 -2.04 -17.02 -30.33
N GLY A 103 -2.32 -16.75 -31.62
CA GLY A 103 -1.64 -15.71 -32.39
C GLY A 103 -2.05 -14.32 -31.92
N GLY A 104 -1.05 -13.43 -31.80
CA GLY A 104 -1.28 -12.05 -31.40
C GLY A 104 -0.02 -11.35 -30.91
N THR A 105 -0.19 -10.10 -30.55
CA THR A 105 0.83 -9.28 -29.92
C THR A 105 0.54 -9.23 -28.41
N TYR A 106 1.53 -9.52 -27.63
CA TYR A 106 1.49 -9.53 -26.17
C TYR A 106 2.55 -8.58 -25.64
N ALA A 107 2.33 -7.99 -24.47
CA ALA A 107 3.30 -7.11 -23.83
C ALA A 107 3.33 -7.32 -22.33
N HIS A 108 4.48 -6.97 -21.73
CA HIS A 108 4.59 -6.85 -20.29
C HIS A 108 3.48 -5.92 -19.75
N LYS A 109 3.02 -6.16 -18.53
CA LYS A 109 1.90 -5.43 -17.91
C LYS A 109 2.03 -3.91 -18.00
N ASP A 110 3.22 -3.35 -17.76
CA ASP A 110 3.43 -1.90 -17.81
C ASP A 110 3.16 -1.33 -19.20
N ILE A 111 3.63 -2.04 -20.24
CA ILE A 111 3.44 -1.67 -21.64
C ILE A 111 1.98 -1.84 -22.06
N ALA A 112 1.33 -2.90 -21.56
CA ALA A 112 -0.09 -3.13 -21.82
C ALA A 112 -0.99 -2.07 -21.17
N PHE A 113 -0.64 -1.58 -19.99
CA PHE A 113 -1.35 -0.47 -19.34
C PHE A 113 -1.17 0.85 -20.08
N GLU A 114 0.03 1.14 -20.60
CA GLU A 114 0.27 2.29 -21.46
C GLU A 114 -0.59 2.21 -22.73
N PHE A 115 -0.58 1.05 -23.39
CA PHE A 115 -1.40 0.82 -24.60
C PHE A 115 -2.90 0.99 -24.32
N ALA A 116 -3.42 0.43 -23.24
CA ALA A 116 -4.82 0.55 -22.84
C ALA A 116 -5.19 2.01 -22.51
N SER A 117 -4.29 2.74 -21.88
CA SER A 117 -4.45 4.17 -21.57
C SER A 117 -4.48 5.03 -22.82
N TRP A 118 -3.70 4.67 -23.85
CA TRP A 118 -3.73 5.34 -25.16
C TRP A 118 -5.03 5.04 -25.93
N ILE A 119 -5.58 3.83 -25.80
CA ILE A 119 -6.84 3.44 -26.47
C ILE A 119 -8.04 4.15 -25.84
N SER A 120 -8.11 4.22 -24.51
CA SER A 120 -9.28 4.71 -23.76
C SER A 120 -8.88 5.72 -22.70
N PRO A 121 -9.23 7.00 -22.89
CA PRO A 121 -9.06 8.02 -21.86
C PRO A 121 -9.78 7.67 -20.55
N GLU A 122 -10.93 6.98 -20.62
CA GLU A 122 -11.68 6.53 -19.45
C GLU A 122 -10.90 5.47 -18.68
N PHE A 123 -10.21 4.56 -19.36
CA PHE A 123 -9.33 3.59 -18.73
C PHE A 123 -8.14 4.27 -18.06
N LYS A 124 -7.55 5.27 -18.71
CA LYS A 124 -6.47 6.08 -18.12
C LYS A 124 -6.92 6.77 -16.82
N LEU A 125 -8.10 7.38 -16.85
CA LEU A 125 -8.67 8.02 -15.67
C LEU A 125 -8.93 7.00 -14.56
N TYR A 126 -9.48 5.82 -14.89
CA TYR A 126 -9.68 4.72 -13.94
C TYR A 126 -8.37 4.29 -13.28
N LEU A 127 -7.29 4.11 -14.04
CA LEU A 127 -5.97 3.75 -13.50
C LEU A 127 -5.44 4.81 -12.52
N ILE A 128 -5.61 6.09 -12.84
CA ILE A 128 -5.17 7.20 -11.97
C ILE A 128 -5.94 7.17 -10.64
N VAL A 129 -7.26 7.06 -10.70
CA VAL A 129 -8.12 7.02 -9.50
C VAL A 129 -7.81 5.79 -8.65
N GLU A 130 -7.64 4.63 -9.28
CA GLU A 130 -7.34 3.39 -8.58
C GLU A 130 -5.95 3.39 -7.94
N TYR A 131 -4.96 3.97 -8.62
CA TYR A 131 -3.62 4.19 -8.03
C TYR A 131 -3.69 5.08 -6.79
N GLN A 132 -4.42 6.19 -6.84
CA GLN A 132 -4.61 7.07 -5.69
C GLN A 132 -5.27 6.33 -4.53
N ARG A 133 -6.35 5.58 -4.81
CA ARG A 133 -7.05 4.77 -3.81
C ARG A 133 -6.16 3.71 -3.16
N LEU A 134 -5.32 3.04 -3.95
CA LEU A 134 -4.38 2.03 -3.46
C LEU A 134 -3.28 2.66 -2.60
N LYS A 135 -2.77 3.83 -3.00
CA LYS A 135 -1.77 4.59 -2.23
C LYS A 135 -2.30 5.04 -0.88
N GLU A 136 -3.55 5.54 -0.84
CA GLU A 136 -4.20 5.89 0.43
C GLU A 136 -4.40 4.66 1.33
N LYS A 137 -4.80 3.52 0.74
CA LYS A 137 -4.98 2.27 1.49
C LYS A 137 -3.65 1.73 2.01
N GLU A 138 -2.59 1.78 1.20
CA GLU A 138 -1.24 1.36 1.59
C GLU A 138 -0.71 2.21 2.76
N SER A 139 -0.84 3.54 2.66
CA SER A 139 -0.45 4.48 3.72
C SER A 139 -1.16 4.16 5.04
N LYS A 140 -2.50 4.02 5.02
CA LYS A 140 -3.29 3.67 6.21
C LYS A 140 -2.90 2.29 6.78
N SER A 141 -2.61 1.31 5.92
CA SER A 141 -2.19 -0.03 6.34
C SER A 141 -0.81 -0.02 7.00
N LEU A 142 0.13 0.76 6.47
CA LEU A 142 1.49 0.89 7.02
C LEU A 142 1.46 1.57 8.40
N GLU A 143 0.71 2.67 8.53
CA GLU A 143 0.50 3.36 9.81
C GLU A 143 -0.06 2.43 10.87
N TRP A 144 -1.08 1.65 10.51
CA TRP A 144 -1.71 0.67 11.39
C TRP A 144 -0.73 -0.41 11.83
N SER A 145 0.08 -0.97 10.92
CA SER A 145 1.02 -2.05 11.24
C SER A 145 2.14 -1.58 12.17
N VAL A 146 2.74 -0.41 11.92
CA VAL A 146 3.79 0.17 12.77
C VAL A 146 3.25 0.48 14.16
N SER A 147 2.09 1.12 14.25
CA SER A 147 1.45 1.44 15.54
C SER A 147 1.13 0.18 16.34
N ARG A 148 0.69 -0.88 15.68
CA ARG A 148 0.37 -2.15 16.33
C ARG A 148 1.60 -2.87 16.86
N GLU A 149 2.71 -2.86 16.13
CA GLU A 149 3.96 -3.47 16.61
C GLU A 149 4.57 -2.68 17.77
N LEU A 150 4.56 -1.35 17.72
CA LEU A 150 4.97 -0.51 18.84
C LEU A 150 4.13 -0.78 20.10
N SER A 151 2.81 -0.87 19.95
CA SER A 151 1.90 -1.19 21.05
C SER A 151 2.19 -2.55 21.66
N LYS A 152 2.51 -3.58 20.88
CA LYS A 152 2.87 -4.90 21.40
C LYS A 152 4.16 -4.87 22.23
N ILE A 153 5.20 -4.18 21.72
CA ILE A 153 6.50 -4.07 22.39
C ILE A 153 6.33 -3.35 23.74
N ASN A 154 5.66 -2.20 23.75
CA ASN A 154 5.47 -1.42 24.96
C ASN A 154 4.55 -2.12 25.97
N TYR A 155 3.50 -2.80 25.50
CA TYR A 155 2.68 -3.66 26.34
C TYR A 155 3.52 -4.73 27.06
N LYS A 156 4.46 -5.36 26.36
CA LYS A 156 5.38 -6.34 26.94
C LYS A 156 6.29 -5.70 28.01
N VAL A 157 6.88 -4.55 27.72
CA VAL A 157 7.70 -3.79 28.70
C VAL A 157 6.88 -3.47 29.94
N HIS A 158 5.65 -3.03 29.78
CA HIS A 158 4.74 -2.72 30.88
C HIS A 158 4.37 -3.96 31.71
N THR A 159 4.00 -5.07 31.06
CA THR A 159 3.64 -6.32 31.76
C THR A 159 4.83 -6.96 32.46
N ASP A 160 6.04 -6.87 31.89
CA ASP A 160 7.26 -7.32 32.54
C ASP A 160 7.54 -6.52 33.81
N ALA A 161 7.34 -5.21 33.83
CA ALA A 161 7.46 -4.37 35.00
C ALA A 161 6.45 -4.77 36.09
N ILE A 162 5.18 -5.00 35.73
CA ILE A 162 4.17 -5.48 36.69
C ILE A 162 4.59 -6.84 37.29
N SER A 163 4.98 -7.78 36.45
CA SER A 163 5.42 -9.11 36.86
C SER A 163 6.60 -9.05 37.87
N LYS A 164 7.55 -8.16 37.61
CA LYS A 164 8.79 -8.07 38.40
C LYS A 164 8.64 -7.29 39.68
N TYR A 165 7.84 -6.23 39.69
CA TYR A 165 7.82 -5.26 40.80
C TYR A 165 6.50 -5.21 41.58
N ILE A 166 5.37 -5.61 40.99
CA ILE A 166 4.06 -5.61 41.66
C ILE A 166 3.65 -7.02 42.07
N VAL A 167 3.70 -8.00 41.16
CA VAL A 167 3.24 -9.38 41.45
C VAL A 167 3.87 -9.98 42.73
N PRO A 168 5.18 -9.82 43.03
CA PRO A 168 5.78 -10.39 44.25
C PRO A 168 5.23 -9.83 45.56
N THR A 169 4.51 -8.70 45.52
CA THR A 169 3.92 -8.07 46.71
C THR A 169 2.45 -8.44 46.91
N LEU A 170 1.87 -9.26 46.02
CA LEU A 170 0.45 -9.58 45.99
C LEU A 170 0.16 -11.00 46.48
N THR A 171 -1.08 -11.21 46.92
CA THR A 171 -1.62 -12.54 47.20
C THR A 171 -2.10 -13.19 45.90
N ASP A 172 -2.21 -14.54 45.86
CA ASP A 172 -2.65 -15.30 44.70
C ASP A 172 -3.99 -14.80 44.12
N LYS A 173 -4.92 -14.39 44.98
CA LYS A 173 -6.22 -13.84 44.53
C LYS A 173 -6.06 -12.49 43.83
N GLN A 174 -5.13 -11.66 44.21
CA GLN A 174 -4.87 -10.35 43.63
C GLN A 174 -4.15 -10.45 42.29
N ILE A 175 -3.30 -11.48 42.11
CA ILE A 175 -2.56 -11.69 40.85
C ILE A 175 -3.50 -11.85 39.65
N HIS A 176 -4.66 -12.47 39.81
CA HIS A 176 -5.63 -12.65 38.73
C HIS A 176 -6.16 -11.34 38.14
N TYR A 177 -6.19 -10.26 38.92
CA TYR A 177 -6.78 -8.97 38.49
C TYR A 177 -5.76 -7.89 38.24
N VAL A 178 -4.51 -8.04 38.67
CA VAL A 178 -3.51 -6.97 38.64
C VAL A 178 -3.23 -6.48 37.21
N TYR A 179 -3.08 -7.38 36.24
CA TYR A 179 -2.79 -6.98 34.87
C TYR A 179 -3.95 -6.21 34.22
N ALA A 180 -5.20 -6.59 34.52
CA ALA A 180 -6.36 -5.87 34.04
C ALA A 180 -6.46 -4.48 34.68
N SER A 181 -6.26 -4.40 36.02
CA SER A 181 -6.26 -3.15 36.76
C SER A 181 -5.15 -2.20 36.30
N GLU A 182 -3.95 -2.71 36.06
CA GLU A 182 -2.81 -1.93 35.55
C GLU A 182 -3.01 -1.46 34.09
N ALA A 183 -3.67 -2.26 33.25
CA ALA A 183 -4.06 -1.84 31.92
C ALA A 183 -5.15 -0.75 31.95
N ASP A 184 -6.08 -0.83 32.89
CA ASP A 184 -7.17 0.14 33.03
C ASP A 184 -6.65 1.52 33.50
N ILE A 185 -5.58 1.61 34.29
CA ILE A 185 -4.96 2.91 34.60
C ILE A 185 -4.59 3.66 33.31
N LEU A 186 -3.97 2.97 32.35
CA LEU A 186 -3.56 3.56 31.09
C LEU A 186 -4.77 3.95 30.25
N ASN A 187 -5.79 3.09 30.21
CA ASN A 187 -7.04 3.38 29.50
C ASN A 187 -7.75 4.61 30.11
N VAL A 188 -7.85 4.68 31.43
CA VAL A 188 -8.49 5.82 32.10
C VAL A 188 -7.63 7.10 31.94
N ALA A 189 -6.31 6.99 32.04
CA ALA A 189 -5.41 8.14 31.87
C ALA A 189 -5.53 8.79 30.47
N LEU A 190 -5.71 7.98 29.41
CA LEU A 190 -5.74 8.45 28.03
C LEU A 190 -7.16 8.65 27.49
N PHE A 191 -8.05 7.67 27.72
CA PHE A 191 -9.38 7.64 27.13
C PHE A 191 -10.50 8.05 28.09
N GLY A 192 -10.20 8.15 29.39
CA GLY A 192 -11.16 8.50 30.44
C GLY A 192 -12.11 7.37 30.86
N VAL A 193 -11.94 6.15 30.35
CA VAL A 193 -12.81 4.98 30.61
C VAL A 193 -12.02 3.71 30.79
N THR A 194 -12.54 2.74 31.55
CA THR A 194 -11.96 1.41 31.67
C THR A 194 -12.28 0.55 30.42
N ALA A 195 -11.57 -0.57 30.26
CA ALA A 195 -11.86 -1.53 29.20
C ALA A 195 -13.31 -2.08 29.32
N ASN A 196 -13.79 -2.28 30.53
CA ASN A 196 -15.15 -2.75 30.78
C ASN A 196 -16.19 -1.70 30.41
N ASP A 197 -16.02 -0.45 30.83
CA ASP A 197 -16.94 0.66 30.49
C ASP A 197 -17.05 0.87 28.99
N TRP A 198 -15.90 0.77 28.30
CA TRP A 198 -15.90 0.87 26.84
C TRP A 198 -16.70 -0.25 26.17
N ARG A 199 -16.55 -1.51 26.61
CA ARG A 199 -17.30 -2.66 26.07
C ARG A 199 -18.80 -2.51 26.30
N VAL A 200 -19.22 -2.07 27.48
CA VAL A 200 -20.63 -1.86 27.81
C VAL A 200 -21.26 -0.82 26.89
N ASN A 201 -20.52 0.24 26.57
CA ASN A 201 -20.97 1.34 25.72
C ASN A 201 -20.82 1.10 24.21
N ASN A 202 -20.11 0.02 23.79
CA ASN A 202 -19.85 -0.29 22.39
C ASN A 202 -20.13 -1.77 22.08
N LYS A 203 -21.31 -2.26 22.42
CA LYS A 203 -21.72 -3.67 22.27
C LYS A 203 -21.74 -4.15 20.81
N ASP A 204 -21.90 -3.24 19.87
CA ASP A 204 -21.90 -3.45 18.43
C ASP A 204 -20.49 -3.59 17.83
N LYS A 205 -19.44 -3.26 18.58
CA LYS A 205 -18.05 -3.28 18.12
C LYS A 205 -17.33 -4.53 18.60
N GLN A 206 -16.55 -5.14 17.69
CA GLN A 206 -15.64 -6.25 18.03
C GLN A 206 -14.27 -5.70 18.43
N GLY A 207 -13.58 -6.40 19.36
CA GLY A 207 -12.24 -6.03 19.79
C GLY A 207 -12.23 -5.22 21.09
N ASN A 208 -11.31 -4.26 21.19
CA ASN A 208 -11.09 -3.45 22.39
C ASN A 208 -10.89 -1.97 22.03
N ILE A 209 -10.82 -1.10 23.03
CA ILE A 209 -10.68 0.36 22.85
C ILE A 209 -9.47 0.76 21.99
N ARG A 210 -8.37 -0.02 22.04
CA ARG A 210 -7.14 0.26 21.28
C ARG A 210 -7.32 0.02 19.79
N ASP A 211 -8.22 -0.88 19.41
CA ASP A 211 -8.51 -1.20 18.01
C ASP A 211 -9.26 -0.04 17.29
N TYR A 212 -9.81 0.90 18.08
CA TYR A 212 -10.53 2.09 17.61
C TYR A 212 -9.80 3.40 17.92
N ALA A 213 -8.59 3.31 18.48
CA ALA A 213 -7.80 4.49 18.81
C ALA A 213 -7.17 5.12 17.56
N THR A 214 -7.01 6.45 17.57
CA THR A 214 -6.28 7.16 16.52
C THR A 214 -4.78 6.90 16.62
N LEU A 215 -4.03 7.21 15.55
CA LEU A 215 -2.57 7.08 15.55
C LEU A 215 -1.94 7.86 16.71
N GLU A 216 -2.39 9.10 16.95
CA GLU A 216 -1.89 9.93 18.06
C GLU A 216 -2.16 9.29 19.42
N GLN A 217 -3.33 8.70 19.58
CA GLN A 217 -3.68 7.99 20.82
C GLN A 217 -2.82 6.75 21.01
N LEU A 218 -2.54 5.98 19.94
CA LEU A 218 -1.66 4.81 20.03
C LEU A 218 -0.22 5.19 20.35
N ILE A 219 0.31 6.27 19.77
CA ILE A 219 1.64 6.80 20.11
C ILE A 219 1.69 7.25 21.58
N CYS A 220 0.68 8.00 22.02
CA CYS A 220 0.56 8.44 23.40
C CYS A 220 0.50 7.24 24.35
N LEU A 221 -0.33 6.24 24.07
CA LEU A 221 -0.46 5.02 24.87
C LEU A 221 0.87 4.27 25.02
N ALA A 222 1.61 4.11 23.92
CA ALA A 222 2.93 3.48 23.93
C ALA A 222 3.91 4.21 24.85
N ASN A 223 3.90 5.53 24.84
CA ASN A 223 4.71 6.34 25.76
C ASN A 223 4.25 6.19 27.20
N LEU A 224 2.94 6.19 27.46
CA LEU A 224 2.40 5.98 28.81
C LEU A 224 2.74 4.59 29.36
N GLU A 225 2.72 3.54 28.55
CA GLU A 225 3.15 2.18 28.93
C GLU A 225 4.61 2.17 29.37
N SER A 226 5.49 2.82 28.62
CA SER A 226 6.91 2.95 28.97
C SER A 226 7.13 3.74 30.27
N ILE A 227 6.48 4.90 30.40
CA ILE A 227 6.57 5.73 31.59
C ILE A 227 6.00 5.01 32.81
N ASN A 228 4.85 4.34 32.70
CA ASN A 228 4.26 3.59 33.80
C ASN A 228 5.17 2.44 34.26
N SER A 229 5.89 1.80 33.34
CA SER A 229 6.87 0.77 33.72
C SER A 229 7.98 1.30 34.66
N VAL A 230 8.42 2.55 34.44
CA VAL A 230 9.39 3.23 35.30
C VAL A 230 8.77 3.58 36.66
N LEU A 231 7.57 4.16 36.66
CA LEU A 231 6.85 4.51 37.91
C LEU A 231 6.51 3.28 38.74
N VAL A 232 6.21 2.14 38.12
CA VAL A 232 6.05 0.84 38.79
C VAL A 232 7.33 0.39 39.44
N LYS A 233 8.47 0.48 38.72
CA LYS A 233 9.80 0.15 39.28
C LYS A 233 10.18 1.02 40.46
N GLU A 234 9.79 2.29 40.47
CA GLU A 234 10.01 3.25 41.56
C GLU A 234 9.05 3.03 42.73
N GLY A 235 8.12 2.07 42.66
CA GLY A 235 7.19 1.76 43.74
C GLY A 235 6.09 2.81 43.95
N ILE A 236 5.82 3.65 42.96
CA ILE A 236 4.78 4.69 43.03
C ILE A 236 3.38 4.05 43.08
N ASN A 237 2.57 4.45 44.05
CA ASN A 237 1.19 3.95 44.20
C ASN A 237 0.33 4.18 42.96
N GLN A 238 -0.58 3.24 42.68
CA GLN A 238 -1.45 3.23 41.51
C GLN A 238 -2.24 4.53 41.34
N SER A 239 -2.85 5.07 42.40
CA SER A 239 -3.60 6.32 42.36
C SER A 239 -2.74 7.54 41.98
N VAL A 240 -1.52 7.60 42.46
CA VAL A 240 -0.56 8.67 42.13
C VAL A 240 -0.08 8.51 40.67
N ARG A 241 0.14 7.27 40.21
CA ARG A 241 0.52 6.99 38.83
C ARG A 241 -0.59 7.42 37.84
N LEU A 242 -1.86 7.14 38.19
CA LEU A 242 -2.99 7.55 37.34
C LEU A 242 -3.00 9.07 37.11
N VAL A 243 -2.83 9.88 38.16
CA VAL A 243 -2.81 11.34 38.04
C VAL A 243 -1.66 11.81 37.16
N LYS A 244 -0.45 11.33 37.42
CA LYS A 244 0.74 11.67 36.60
C LYS A 244 0.57 11.28 35.14
N LEU A 245 0.08 10.07 34.86
CA LEU A 245 -0.14 9.56 33.51
C LEU A 245 -1.21 10.36 32.76
N ASN A 246 -2.27 10.80 33.45
CA ASN A 246 -3.31 11.65 32.84
C ASN A 246 -2.76 13.03 32.47
N GLU A 247 -1.94 13.66 33.31
CA GLU A 247 -1.28 14.94 32.99
C GLU A 247 -0.34 14.80 31.79
N ILE A 248 0.45 13.71 31.76
CA ILE A 248 1.34 13.40 30.63
C ILE A 248 0.53 13.15 29.36
N ALA A 249 -0.57 12.37 29.43
CA ALA A 249 -1.45 12.12 28.30
C ALA A 249 -2.00 13.41 27.70
N LYS A 250 -2.52 14.32 28.54
CA LYS A 250 -3.03 15.63 28.09
C LYS A 250 -1.97 16.45 27.38
N SER A 251 -0.77 16.52 27.95
CA SER A 251 0.34 17.26 27.36
C SER A 251 0.79 16.67 26.02
N GLN A 252 0.98 15.35 25.95
CA GLN A 252 1.40 14.66 24.73
C GLN A 252 0.34 14.73 23.63
N MET A 253 -0.94 14.51 23.96
CA MET A 253 -2.02 14.59 22.99
C MET A 253 -2.13 15.98 22.38
N LYS A 254 -1.92 17.04 23.16
CA LYS A 254 -1.89 18.42 22.62
C LYS A 254 -0.79 18.57 21.56
N ILE A 255 0.44 18.11 21.85
CA ILE A 255 1.57 18.18 20.93
C ILE A 255 1.31 17.32 19.66
N LEU A 256 0.82 16.09 19.84
CA LEU A 256 0.59 15.14 18.76
C LEU A 256 -0.51 15.63 17.81
N MET A 257 -1.59 16.21 18.33
CA MET A 257 -2.69 16.76 17.52
C MET A 257 -2.29 18.02 16.74
N ASP A 258 -1.33 18.81 17.25
CA ASP A 258 -0.82 20.01 16.59
C ASP A 258 0.30 19.73 15.57
N ASN A 259 0.83 18.50 15.56
CA ASN A 259 1.95 18.13 14.69
C ASN A 259 1.53 18.08 13.21
N LYS A 260 2.15 18.97 12.39
CA LYS A 260 1.87 19.08 10.96
C LYS A 260 2.23 17.83 10.16
N ASN A 261 3.27 17.11 10.57
CA ASN A 261 3.72 15.90 9.89
C ASN A 261 2.72 14.74 10.07
N ILE A 262 2.14 14.60 11.26
CA ILE A 262 1.07 13.61 11.50
C ILE A 262 -0.18 13.98 10.70
N LYS A 263 -0.50 15.27 10.57
CA LYS A 263 -1.59 15.75 9.70
C LYS A 263 -1.35 15.49 8.21
N GLN A 264 -0.10 15.45 7.76
CA GLN A 264 0.26 15.11 6.37
C GLN A 264 0.18 13.61 6.09
N ILE A 265 0.48 12.76 7.06
CA ILE A 265 0.34 11.31 6.97
C ILE A 265 -1.14 10.91 6.83
N LYS A 266 -2.07 11.73 7.33
CA LYS A 266 -3.53 11.52 7.26
C LYS A 266 -4.19 12.06 5.98
N LYS A 267 -3.47 12.75 5.10
CA LYS A 267 -3.92 13.20 3.78
C LYS A 267 -3.46 12.26 2.68
#